data_d0fc22c863c8f7a90742cbaa6a812f39
#
_entry.id   d0fc22c863c8f7a90742cbaa6a812f39
#
_cell.length_a   1.000
_cell.length_b   1.000
_cell.length_c   1.000
_cell.angle_alpha   90.00
_cell.angle_beta   90.00
_cell.angle_gamma   90.00
#
_symmetry.space_group_name_H-M   'P 1'
#
loop_
_entity.id
_entity.type
_entity.pdbx_description
1 polymer ?
#
loop_
_entity_poly.entity_id
_entity_poly.type
_entity_poly.pdbx_seq_one_letter_code
_entity_poly.pdbx_strand_id
1 'polypeptide(L)'
;MTINTLLPFLSTAMMLVSCVVVLRRFFVRRGLHFLFWGIGLLMFSIASFAEAYLTLAWNRWAFFSWYFFGAALNAAWIGQGTLYLLFSRRRVLLLTALLLLGSLAALVLMLRVMPFLDETRFASTMPISEQYSSIMPPARAGATIRLATPFFNIYGVVALVGGALWSSYLFWRKRVLPNR
;
A
#
# COMPACT_ATOMS: atom_id res chain seq x y z
N MET A 1 -6.20 -14.07 -24.05
CA MET A 1 -5.94 -13.21 -22.87
C MET A 1 -6.91 -12.06 -22.91
N THR A 2 -7.70 -11.91 -21.88
CA THR A 2 -8.64 -10.76 -21.78
C THR A 2 -7.88 -9.51 -21.30
N ILE A 3 -8.42 -8.32 -21.60
CA ILE A 3 -7.86 -7.04 -21.10
C ILE A 3 -7.65 -7.09 -19.57
N ASN A 4 -8.56 -7.69 -18.83
CA ASN A 4 -8.49 -7.83 -17.37
C ASN A 4 -7.28 -8.66 -16.89
N THR A 5 -6.75 -9.56 -17.71
CA THR A 5 -5.56 -10.34 -17.39
C THR A 5 -4.27 -9.54 -17.66
N LEU A 6 -4.27 -8.65 -18.69
CA LEU A 6 -3.08 -7.89 -19.07
C LEU A 6 -2.85 -6.65 -18.19
N LEU A 7 -3.93 -6.01 -17.71
CA LEU A 7 -3.84 -4.79 -16.91
C LEU A 7 -2.97 -4.91 -15.65
N PRO A 8 -3.08 -5.96 -14.82
CA PRO A 8 -2.22 -6.11 -13.65
C PRO A 8 -0.73 -6.30 -14.00
N PHE A 9 -0.40 -6.97 -15.11
CA PHE A 9 0.99 -7.08 -15.57
C PHE A 9 1.56 -5.74 -16.01
N LEU A 10 0.79 -4.96 -16.79
CA LEU A 10 1.18 -3.63 -17.21
C LEU A 10 1.36 -2.70 -16.00
N SER A 11 0.42 -2.74 -15.06
CA SER A 11 0.49 -1.99 -13.79
C SER A 11 1.76 -2.35 -13.01
N THR A 12 2.08 -3.65 -12.90
CA THR A 12 3.30 -4.12 -12.24
C THR A 12 4.55 -3.51 -12.87
N ALA A 13 4.66 -3.57 -14.21
CA ALA A 13 5.82 -3.03 -14.92
C ALA A 13 5.96 -1.51 -14.72
N MET A 14 4.87 -0.76 -14.85
CA MET A 14 4.87 0.70 -14.65
C MET A 14 5.25 1.09 -13.22
N MET A 15 4.71 0.38 -12.22
CA MET A 15 5.01 0.66 -10.82
C MET A 15 6.44 0.27 -10.46
N LEU A 16 6.97 -0.80 -11.03
CA LEU A 16 8.36 -1.19 -10.82
C LEU A 16 9.33 -0.14 -11.40
N VAL A 17 9.06 0.35 -12.61
CA VAL A 17 9.85 1.45 -13.21
C VAL A 17 9.77 2.71 -12.32
N SER A 18 8.58 3.08 -11.87
CA SER A 18 8.37 4.22 -10.97
C SER A 18 9.12 4.05 -9.66
N CYS A 19 9.08 2.85 -9.08
CA CYS A 19 9.83 2.50 -7.87
C CYS A 19 11.33 2.71 -8.06
N VAL A 20 11.91 2.19 -9.15
CA VAL A 20 13.34 2.36 -9.46
C VAL A 20 13.70 3.84 -9.60
N VAL A 21 12.90 4.62 -10.33
CA VAL A 21 13.14 6.08 -10.51
C VAL A 21 13.11 6.81 -9.17
N VAL A 22 12.13 6.52 -8.32
CA VAL A 22 11.99 7.18 -7.00
C VAL A 22 13.11 6.76 -6.05
N LEU A 23 13.46 5.47 -5.99
CA LEU A 23 14.57 4.99 -5.16
C LEU A 23 15.92 5.54 -5.62
N ARG A 24 16.17 5.67 -6.92
CA ARG A 24 17.38 6.35 -7.41
C ARG A 24 17.47 7.79 -6.89
N ARG A 25 16.36 8.53 -6.83
CA ARG A 25 16.35 9.86 -6.23
C ARG A 25 16.67 9.84 -4.73
N PHE A 26 16.24 8.81 -4.00
CA PHE A 26 16.64 8.63 -2.60
C PHE A 26 18.16 8.48 -2.46
N PHE A 27 18.81 7.67 -3.28
CA PHE A 27 20.27 7.48 -3.20
C PHE A 27 21.04 8.76 -3.53
N VAL A 28 20.53 9.61 -4.43
CA VAL A 28 21.15 10.88 -4.81
C VAL A 28 20.86 11.99 -3.78
N ARG A 29 19.60 12.15 -3.38
CA ARG A 29 19.13 13.29 -2.57
C ARG A 29 18.97 13.00 -1.08
N ARG A 30 19.03 11.73 -0.68
CA ARG A 30 18.89 11.25 0.72
C ARG A 30 17.63 11.70 1.44
N GLY A 31 16.57 12.09 0.72
CA GLY A 31 15.30 12.50 1.29
C GLY A 31 14.44 11.29 1.69
N LEU A 32 14.06 11.19 2.98
CA LEU A 32 13.28 10.05 3.49
C LEU A 32 11.92 9.88 2.78
N HIS A 33 11.31 10.95 2.29
CA HIS A 33 10.08 10.85 1.50
C HIS A 33 10.26 9.99 0.24
N PHE A 34 11.41 10.06 -0.45
CA PHE A 34 11.69 9.18 -1.58
C PHE A 34 11.80 7.71 -1.17
N LEU A 35 12.38 7.43 0.02
CA LEU A 35 12.47 6.07 0.53
C LEU A 35 11.08 5.47 0.77
N PHE A 36 10.21 6.19 1.50
CA PHE A 36 8.87 5.69 1.82
C PHE A 36 7.99 5.57 0.57
N TRP A 37 8.04 6.53 -0.35
CA TRP A 37 7.36 6.41 -1.64
C TRP A 37 7.89 5.24 -2.46
N GLY A 38 9.21 5.04 -2.50
CA GLY A 38 9.82 3.91 -3.20
C GLY A 38 9.39 2.57 -2.63
N ILE A 39 9.38 2.42 -1.30
CA ILE A 39 8.88 1.20 -0.63
C ILE A 39 7.39 0.99 -0.93
N GLY A 40 6.55 2.03 -0.86
CA GLY A 40 5.14 1.92 -1.21
C GLY A 40 4.91 1.51 -2.67
N LEU A 41 5.68 2.07 -3.62
CA LEU A 41 5.63 1.66 -5.03
C LEU A 41 6.10 0.21 -5.23
N LEU A 42 7.11 -0.24 -4.48
CA LEU A 42 7.54 -1.63 -4.49
C LEU A 42 6.45 -2.56 -3.96
N MET A 43 5.81 -2.20 -2.84
CA MET A 43 4.67 -2.94 -2.31
C MET A 43 3.54 -3.04 -3.32
N PHE A 44 3.22 -1.94 -4.01
CA PHE A 44 2.22 -1.93 -5.06
C PHE A 44 2.60 -2.85 -6.23
N SER A 45 3.86 -2.82 -6.66
CA SER A 45 4.35 -3.71 -7.73
C SER A 45 4.21 -5.18 -7.35
N ILE A 46 4.58 -5.55 -6.11
CA ILE A 46 4.44 -6.92 -5.59
C ILE A 46 2.96 -7.33 -5.56
N ALA A 47 2.09 -6.44 -5.09
CA ALA A 47 0.66 -6.71 -5.01
C ALA A 47 0.02 -6.87 -6.39
N SER A 48 0.34 -5.98 -7.35
CA SER A 48 -0.16 -6.08 -8.73
C SER A 48 0.35 -7.32 -9.45
N PHE A 49 1.61 -7.71 -9.20
CA PHE A 49 2.14 -8.98 -9.73
C PHE A 49 1.42 -10.18 -9.13
N ALA A 50 1.18 -10.17 -7.83
CA ALA A 50 0.42 -11.22 -7.16
C ALA A 50 -1.02 -11.32 -7.66
N GLU A 51 -1.67 -10.18 -7.92
CA GLU A 51 -2.99 -10.13 -8.57
C GLU A 51 -2.95 -10.74 -9.96
N ALA A 52 -1.97 -10.36 -10.79
CA ALA A 52 -1.76 -10.93 -12.11
C ALA A 52 -1.56 -12.45 -12.06
N TYR A 53 -0.75 -12.93 -11.12
CA TYR A 53 -0.52 -14.36 -10.92
C TYR A 53 -1.82 -15.10 -10.54
N LEU A 54 -2.64 -14.51 -9.65
CA LEU A 54 -3.90 -15.10 -9.22
C LEU A 54 -4.95 -15.17 -10.34
N THR A 55 -4.81 -14.45 -11.45
CA THR A 55 -5.66 -14.68 -12.63
C THR A 55 -5.32 -15.98 -13.37
N LEU A 56 -4.15 -16.56 -13.12
CA LEU A 56 -3.68 -17.78 -13.77
C LEU A 56 -3.89 -19.01 -12.87
N ALA A 57 -3.52 -18.93 -11.60
CA ALA A 57 -3.59 -20.04 -10.67
C ALA A 57 -3.69 -19.55 -9.22
N TRP A 58 -4.32 -20.36 -8.37
CA TRP A 58 -4.30 -20.14 -6.94
C TRP A 58 -2.90 -20.35 -6.36
N ASN A 59 -2.49 -19.39 -5.54
CA ASN A 59 -1.32 -19.53 -4.69
C ASN A 59 -1.52 -18.74 -3.40
N ARG A 60 -1.39 -19.41 -2.28
CA ARG A 60 -1.57 -18.83 -0.94
C ARG A 60 -0.64 -17.64 -0.66
N TRP A 61 0.62 -17.71 -1.12
CA TRP A 61 1.59 -16.62 -0.94
C TRP A 61 1.33 -15.45 -1.89
N ALA A 62 0.80 -15.71 -3.09
CA ALA A 62 0.34 -14.65 -3.96
C ALA A 62 -0.86 -13.91 -3.34
N PHE A 63 -1.84 -14.65 -2.76
CA PHE A 63 -2.94 -14.04 -2.02
C PHE A 63 -2.44 -13.22 -0.81
N PHE A 64 -1.49 -13.77 -0.03
CA PHE A 64 -0.83 -13.04 1.04
C PHE A 64 -0.23 -11.73 0.53
N SER A 65 0.57 -11.78 -0.52
CA SER A 65 1.28 -10.62 -1.07
C SER A 65 0.31 -9.56 -1.59
N TRP A 66 -0.72 -9.98 -2.30
CA TRP A 66 -1.78 -9.10 -2.79
C TRP A 66 -2.48 -8.36 -1.64
N TYR A 67 -2.91 -9.11 -0.61
CA TYR A 67 -3.66 -8.52 0.50
C TYR A 67 -2.77 -7.67 1.41
N PHE A 68 -1.63 -8.20 1.83
CA PHE A 68 -0.75 -7.56 2.81
C PHE A 68 -0.09 -6.30 2.24
N PHE A 69 0.54 -6.41 1.09
CA PHE A 69 1.23 -5.27 0.47
C PHE A 69 0.28 -4.32 -0.24
N GLY A 70 -0.74 -4.83 -0.94
CA GLY A 70 -1.68 -4.01 -1.72
C GLY A 70 -2.80 -3.42 -0.88
N ALA A 71 -3.65 -4.29 -0.32
CA ALA A 71 -4.87 -3.86 0.34
C ALA A 71 -4.63 -3.25 1.73
N ALA A 72 -3.67 -3.79 2.51
CA ALA A 72 -3.46 -3.37 3.89
C ALA A 72 -2.47 -2.21 4.03
N LEU A 73 -1.23 -2.32 3.54
CA LEU A 73 -0.15 -1.42 3.92
C LEU A 73 0.16 -0.30 2.93
N ASN A 74 -0.07 -0.51 1.65
CA ASN A 74 0.37 0.38 0.57
C ASN A 74 0.07 1.86 0.82
N ALA A 75 -1.19 2.19 1.04
CA ALA A 75 -1.64 3.57 1.22
C ALA A 75 -0.92 4.25 2.39
N ALA A 76 -0.74 3.53 3.50
CA ALA A 76 -0.07 4.05 4.69
C ALA A 76 1.41 4.35 4.44
N TRP A 77 2.13 3.48 3.73
CA TRP A 77 3.54 3.69 3.44
C TRP A 77 3.79 4.84 2.46
N ILE A 78 2.95 4.97 1.41
CA ILE A 78 3.03 6.11 0.51
C ILE A 78 2.67 7.41 1.25
N GLY A 79 1.61 7.37 2.08
CA GLY A 79 1.21 8.50 2.92
C GLY A 79 2.31 8.96 3.87
N GLN A 80 3.05 8.02 4.47
CA GLN A 80 4.19 8.33 5.33
C GLN A 80 5.28 9.12 4.58
N GLY A 81 5.52 8.80 3.32
CA GLY A 81 6.44 9.59 2.47
C GLY A 81 5.99 11.05 2.34
N THR A 82 4.69 11.28 2.17
CA THR A 82 4.12 12.63 2.07
C THR A 82 4.28 13.41 3.38
N LEU A 83 4.14 12.77 4.54
CA LEU A 83 4.40 13.40 5.83
C LEU A 83 5.87 13.81 5.99
N TYR A 84 6.82 12.98 5.54
CA TYR A 84 8.24 13.35 5.54
C TYR A 84 8.59 14.50 4.59
N LEU A 85 7.79 14.70 3.54
CA LEU A 85 7.96 15.84 2.65
C LEU A 85 7.50 17.16 3.30
N LEU A 86 6.41 17.12 4.09
CA LEU A 86 5.70 18.31 4.55
C LEU A 86 6.07 18.73 5.97
N PHE A 87 6.46 17.80 6.82
CA PHE A 87 6.69 18.01 8.24
C PHE A 87 8.13 17.71 8.67
N SER A 88 8.53 18.28 9.79
CA SER A 88 9.87 18.06 10.35
C SER A 88 10.07 16.59 10.75
N ARG A 89 11.25 16.06 10.48
CA ARG A 89 11.64 14.67 10.74
C ARG A 89 11.29 14.20 12.17
N ARG A 90 11.51 15.05 13.19
CA ARG A 90 11.24 14.70 14.59
C ARG A 90 9.76 14.37 14.84
N ARG A 91 8.82 15.14 14.26
CA ARG A 91 7.37 14.90 14.44
C ARG A 91 6.91 13.64 13.72
N VAL A 92 7.49 13.36 12.55
CA VAL A 92 7.10 12.22 11.71
C VAL A 92 7.70 10.93 12.21
N LEU A 93 8.79 10.96 12.99
CA LEU A 93 9.47 9.76 13.49
C LEU A 93 8.58 8.90 14.39
N LEU A 94 7.76 9.51 15.24
CA LEU A 94 6.80 8.78 16.09
C LEU A 94 5.76 8.04 15.22
N LEU A 95 5.22 8.74 14.21
CA LEU A 95 4.27 8.12 13.26
C LEU A 95 4.93 6.97 12.48
N THR A 96 6.22 7.12 12.15
CA THR A 96 6.99 6.03 11.51
C THR A 96 7.11 4.82 12.44
N ALA A 97 7.44 5.03 13.71
CA ALA A 97 7.51 3.95 14.67
C ALA A 97 6.15 3.23 14.83
N LEU A 98 5.06 3.99 14.91
CA LEU A 98 3.71 3.44 14.98
C LEU A 98 3.34 2.66 13.70
N LEU A 99 3.71 3.18 12.52
CA LEU A 99 3.49 2.50 11.24
C LEU A 99 4.28 1.19 11.18
N LEU A 100 5.54 1.17 11.62
CA LEU A 100 6.36 -0.04 11.65
C LEU A 100 5.80 -1.09 12.62
N LEU A 101 5.42 -0.69 13.82
CA LEU A 101 4.79 -1.58 14.80
C LEU A 101 3.44 -2.10 14.29
N GLY A 102 2.63 -1.25 13.71
CA GLY A 102 1.36 -1.64 13.10
C GLY A 102 1.57 -2.59 11.92
N SER A 103 2.57 -2.34 11.06
CA SER A 103 2.91 -3.24 9.94
C SER A 103 3.36 -4.62 10.44
N LEU A 104 4.14 -4.67 11.53
CA LEU A 104 4.55 -5.92 12.16
C LEU A 104 3.34 -6.67 12.76
N ALA A 105 2.45 -5.95 13.45
CA ALA A 105 1.21 -6.53 13.97
C ALA A 105 0.33 -7.07 12.83
N ALA A 106 0.17 -6.32 11.74
CA ALA A 106 -0.56 -6.75 10.55
C ALA A 106 0.07 -7.99 9.90
N LEU A 107 1.42 -8.08 9.87
CA LEU A 107 2.13 -9.26 9.39
C LEU A 107 1.78 -10.49 10.23
N VAL A 108 1.86 -10.37 11.55
CA VAL A 108 1.51 -11.48 12.47
C VAL A 108 0.05 -11.90 12.29
N LEU A 109 -0.87 -10.93 12.19
CA LEU A 109 -2.28 -11.22 11.95
C LEU A 109 -2.50 -11.92 10.60
N MET A 110 -1.83 -11.47 9.55
CA MET A 110 -1.94 -12.08 8.22
C MET A 110 -1.37 -13.50 8.19
N LEU A 111 -0.22 -13.74 8.82
CA LEU A 111 0.36 -15.08 8.93
C LEU A 111 -0.54 -16.04 9.71
N ARG A 112 -1.24 -15.56 10.74
CA ARG A 112 -2.22 -16.38 11.49
C ARG A 112 -3.44 -16.76 10.68
N VAL A 113 -3.80 -15.98 9.67
CA VAL A 113 -4.93 -16.26 8.78
C VAL A 113 -4.57 -17.30 7.71
N MET A 114 -3.31 -17.32 7.28
CA MET A 114 -2.85 -18.15 6.16
C MET A 114 -3.30 -19.63 6.20
N PRO A 115 -3.26 -20.33 7.36
CA PRO A 115 -3.71 -21.72 7.43
C PRO A 115 -5.22 -21.92 7.23
N PHE A 116 -6.01 -20.85 7.40
CA PHE A 116 -7.48 -20.89 7.38
C PHE A 116 -8.08 -20.35 6.08
N LEU A 117 -7.24 -20.02 5.08
CA LEU A 117 -7.73 -19.59 3.77
C LEU A 117 -8.46 -20.73 3.07
N ASP A 118 -9.69 -20.45 2.62
CA ASP A 118 -10.53 -21.41 1.91
C ASP A 118 -10.27 -21.31 0.40
N GLU A 119 -9.31 -22.10 -0.08
CA GLU A 119 -8.93 -22.15 -1.49
C GLU A 119 -10.02 -22.70 -2.40
N THR A 120 -11.00 -23.45 -1.85
CA THR A 120 -12.10 -24.03 -2.65
C THR A 120 -13.04 -22.94 -3.18
N ARG A 121 -13.01 -21.78 -2.60
CA ARG A 121 -13.81 -20.61 -3.01
C ARG A 121 -13.15 -19.71 -4.02
N PHE A 122 -11.93 -20.05 -4.41
CA PHE A 122 -11.21 -19.29 -5.41
C PHE A 122 -11.70 -19.62 -6.83
N ALA A 123 -11.95 -18.60 -7.64
CA ALA A 123 -12.29 -18.70 -9.05
C ALA A 123 -11.37 -17.77 -9.86
N SER A 124 -10.58 -18.33 -10.78
CA SER A 124 -9.65 -17.56 -11.64
C SER A 124 -10.37 -16.59 -12.61
N THR A 125 -11.68 -16.79 -12.82
CA THR A 125 -12.53 -15.95 -13.67
C THR A 125 -13.01 -14.67 -13.01
N MET A 126 -12.90 -14.57 -11.68
CA MET A 126 -13.33 -13.40 -10.91
C MET A 126 -12.14 -12.63 -10.35
N PRO A 127 -12.18 -11.29 -10.32
CA PRO A 127 -11.14 -10.50 -9.66
C PRO A 127 -10.98 -10.88 -8.19
N ILE A 128 -9.75 -10.96 -7.70
CA ILE A 128 -9.47 -11.33 -6.32
C ILE A 128 -10.08 -10.34 -5.32
N SER A 129 -10.20 -9.07 -5.72
CA SER A 129 -10.84 -8.01 -4.94
C SER A 129 -12.33 -8.24 -4.65
N GLU A 130 -13.02 -9.04 -5.45
CA GLU A 130 -14.44 -9.36 -5.25
C GLU A 130 -14.62 -10.62 -4.41
N GLN A 131 -13.68 -11.56 -4.46
CA GLN A 131 -13.80 -12.87 -3.81
C GLN A 131 -12.99 -13.02 -2.51
N TYR A 132 -12.09 -12.08 -2.18
CA TYR A 132 -11.22 -12.20 -1.00
C TYR A 132 -11.99 -12.41 0.31
N SER A 133 -13.21 -11.87 0.41
CA SER A 133 -14.02 -11.97 1.61
C SER A 133 -14.57 -13.38 1.84
N SER A 134 -14.76 -14.16 0.79
CA SER A 134 -15.18 -15.57 0.87
C SER A 134 -13.99 -16.49 1.13
N ILE A 135 -12.82 -16.17 0.57
CA ILE A 135 -11.57 -16.93 0.74
C ILE A 135 -11.01 -16.74 2.16
N MET A 136 -11.15 -15.53 2.72
CA MET A 136 -10.69 -15.19 4.07
C MET A 136 -11.87 -15.15 5.02
N PRO A 137 -12.14 -16.21 5.78
CA PRO A 137 -13.34 -16.31 6.61
C PRO A 137 -13.38 -15.25 7.71
N PRO A 138 -14.53 -14.58 7.91
CA PRO A 138 -14.66 -13.50 8.89
C PRO A 138 -14.65 -13.98 10.35
N ALA A 139 -14.95 -15.26 10.61
CA ALA A 139 -15.25 -15.78 11.93
C ALA A 139 -14.05 -16.14 12.83
N ARG A 140 -12.81 -15.99 12.34
CA ARG A 140 -11.57 -16.37 13.08
C ARG A 140 -10.49 -15.31 12.92
N ALA A 141 -9.22 -15.72 12.91
CA ALA A 141 -8.06 -14.82 12.74
C ALA A 141 -8.19 -13.85 11.53
N GLY A 142 -8.93 -14.22 10.47
CA GLY A 142 -9.24 -13.38 9.30
C GLY A 142 -9.97 -12.10 9.61
N ALA A 143 -10.89 -12.11 10.55
CA ALA A 143 -11.64 -10.93 10.94
C ALA A 143 -10.75 -9.80 11.49
N THR A 144 -9.70 -10.14 12.24
CA THR A 144 -8.84 -9.14 12.89
C THR A 144 -8.01 -8.35 11.89
N ILE A 145 -7.39 -9.00 10.90
CA ILE A 145 -6.63 -8.29 9.87
C ILE A 145 -7.54 -7.42 8.99
N ARG A 146 -8.75 -7.88 8.70
CA ARG A 146 -9.74 -7.11 7.94
C ARG A 146 -10.19 -5.85 8.68
N LEU A 147 -10.30 -5.91 10.02
CA LEU A 147 -10.59 -4.74 10.84
C LEU A 147 -9.41 -3.77 10.92
N ALA A 148 -8.17 -4.26 10.89
CA ALA A 148 -6.97 -3.43 10.91
C ALA A 148 -6.74 -2.68 9.57
N THR A 149 -7.09 -3.29 8.44
CA THR A 149 -6.87 -2.73 7.09
C THR A 149 -7.45 -1.32 6.91
N PRO A 150 -8.70 -1.00 7.30
CA PRO A 150 -9.24 0.36 7.18
C PRO A 150 -8.42 1.43 7.91
N PHE A 151 -7.80 1.12 9.06
CA PHE A 151 -6.99 2.08 9.80
C PHE A 151 -5.74 2.49 9.00
N PHE A 152 -5.07 1.55 8.36
CA PHE A 152 -3.93 1.86 7.47
C PHE A 152 -4.37 2.68 6.27
N ASN A 153 -5.51 2.33 5.65
CA ASN A 153 -6.02 3.04 4.50
C ASN A 153 -6.49 4.45 4.84
N ILE A 154 -7.21 4.64 5.95
CA ILE A 154 -7.60 5.96 6.44
C ILE A 154 -6.36 6.81 6.74
N TYR A 155 -5.38 6.25 7.44
CA TYR A 155 -4.12 6.95 7.69
C TYR A 155 -3.43 7.37 6.38
N GLY A 156 -3.33 6.47 5.41
CA GLY A 156 -2.73 6.75 4.11
C GLY A 156 -3.47 7.84 3.34
N VAL A 157 -4.80 7.76 3.27
CA VAL A 157 -5.65 8.74 2.60
C VAL A 157 -5.54 10.10 3.27
N VAL A 158 -5.62 10.18 4.60
CA VAL A 158 -5.48 11.43 5.36
C VAL A 158 -4.10 12.05 5.13
N ALA A 159 -3.03 11.23 5.13
CA ALA A 159 -1.68 11.72 4.88
C ALA A 159 -1.49 12.22 3.45
N LEU A 160 -2.03 11.51 2.45
CA LEU A 160 -1.91 11.88 1.03
C LEU A 160 -2.79 13.07 0.68
N VAL A 161 -4.09 12.96 0.92
CA VAL A 161 -5.08 14.00 0.54
C VAL A 161 -4.90 15.23 1.42
N GLY A 162 -4.78 15.04 2.73
CA GLY A 162 -4.50 16.14 3.68
C GLY A 162 -3.19 16.82 3.37
N GLY A 163 -2.15 16.06 3.03
CA GLY A 163 -0.86 16.59 2.59
C GLY A 163 -0.94 17.39 1.29
N ALA A 164 -1.67 16.91 0.30
CA ALA A 164 -1.90 17.61 -0.95
C ALA A 164 -2.68 18.92 -0.75
N LEU A 165 -3.75 18.89 0.03
CA LEU A 165 -4.54 20.08 0.38
C LEU A 165 -3.71 21.10 1.13
N TRP A 166 -2.92 20.67 2.12
CA TRP A 166 -2.02 21.52 2.87
C TRP A 166 -0.96 22.18 1.98
N SER A 167 -0.34 21.41 1.11
CA SER A 167 0.64 21.92 0.13
C SER A 167 0.01 22.95 -0.81
N SER A 168 -1.20 22.67 -1.33
CA SER A 168 -1.94 23.57 -2.19
C SER A 168 -2.31 24.87 -1.48
N TYR A 169 -2.76 24.79 -0.23
CA TYR A 169 -3.07 25.95 0.60
C TYR A 169 -1.83 26.85 0.83
N LEU A 170 -0.69 26.24 1.18
CA LEU A 170 0.56 26.99 1.37
C LEU A 170 1.02 27.68 0.07
N PHE A 171 0.88 27.01 -1.06
CA PHE A 171 1.22 27.58 -2.35
C PHE A 171 0.31 28.76 -2.71
N TRP A 172 -1.00 28.61 -2.49
CA TRP A 172 -1.98 29.67 -2.72
C TRP A 172 -1.72 30.89 -1.81
N ARG A 173 -1.48 30.65 -0.52
CA ARG A 173 -1.15 31.70 0.45
C ARG A 173 0.11 32.49 0.07
N LYS A 174 1.14 31.83 -0.45
CA LYS A 174 2.36 32.50 -0.94
C LYS A 174 2.12 33.38 -2.16
N ARG A 175 1.16 33.00 -3.02
CA ARG A 175 0.78 33.83 -4.20
C ARG A 175 -0.06 35.03 -3.83
N VAL A 176 -0.86 34.94 -2.77
CA VAL A 176 -1.77 36.02 -2.34
C VAL A 176 -1.06 37.03 -1.44
N LEU A 177 0.03 36.64 -0.79
CA LEU A 177 0.88 37.52 0.00
C LEU A 177 2.16 37.80 -0.79
N PRO A 178 2.26 38.95 -1.52
CA PRO A 178 3.53 39.37 -2.11
C PRO A 178 4.57 39.53 -1.00
N ASN A 179 5.79 39.14 -1.28
CA ASN A 179 6.93 39.18 -0.37
C ASN A 179 6.96 40.47 0.44
N ARG A 180 6.74 40.36 1.74
CA ARG A 180 7.23 41.34 2.71
C ARG A 180 8.54 40.86 3.30
#